data_c2823648e6ed13034ae623a3cf665cc8
#
_entry.id   c2823648e6ed13034ae623a3cf665cc8
#
_cell.length_a   1.000
_cell.length_b   1.000
_cell.length_c   1.000
_cell.angle_alpha   90.00
_cell.angle_beta   90.00
_cell.angle_gamma   90.00
#
_symmetry.space_group_name_H-M   'P 1'
#
loop_
_entity.id
_entity.type
_entity.pdbx_description
1 polymer ?
#
loop_
_entity_poly.entity_id
_entity_poly.type
_entity_poly.pdbx_seq_one_letter_code
_entity_poly.pdbx_strand_id
1 'polypeptide(L)'
;MTNLAIDIQNLSVSFKDFKALQNLDLKVSKGSAMALLGQNGAGKTTTLRTLVNIYAAEQGSGSLIGFPLGSDNSEFFQKIGYVSENQELPLNWTIEKLIKYLRPQYPTWDDELCQSLLNTFELSPKYRIGQLSRGMFMKVALLSTMAYRPELLILDEPFSGLDPLVREELIDAILDLMNGENWTILLSSHDVHEVEQLCDQVTILNRGTTLISESLESLQTRFRSWNVTTTDPITLDPEKIPPSWILLKELSANSWTFIDTAHDPNALTDLSSIFGPLSGQEANFLSLREIYLSLAKNQKSLRS
;
A
#
# COMPACT_ATOMS: atom_id res chain seq x y z
N MET A 1 -14.63 -18.79 8.83
CA MET A 1 -13.56 -18.84 7.81
C MET A 1 -13.11 -17.42 7.61
N THR A 2 -11.83 -17.13 7.76
CA THR A 2 -11.29 -15.78 7.56
C THR A 2 -11.49 -15.38 6.10
N ASN A 3 -12.15 -14.25 5.87
CA ASN A 3 -12.42 -13.72 4.52
C ASN A 3 -11.18 -13.01 3.96
N LEU A 4 -9.99 -13.65 4.10
CA LEU A 4 -8.72 -13.09 3.65
C LEU A 4 -8.37 -13.59 2.25
N ALA A 5 -7.93 -12.67 1.40
CA ALA A 5 -7.32 -12.97 0.11
C ALA A 5 -5.82 -13.26 0.26
N ILE A 6 -5.17 -12.55 1.18
CA ILE A 6 -3.78 -12.79 1.54
C ILE A 6 -3.70 -12.94 3.06
N ASP A 7 -3.08 -14.03 3.53
CA ASP A 7 -2.73 -14.26 4.93
C ASP A 7 -1.31 -14.81 4.99
N ILE A 8 -0.35 -13.93 5.21
CA ILE A 8 1.08 -14.24 5.24
C ILE A 8 1.64 -13.89 6.61
N GLN A 9 2.46 -14.78 7.15
CA GLN A 9 3.07 -14.67 8.47
C GLN A 9 4.57 -14.93 8.41
N ASN A 10 5.32 -14.08 9.11
CA ASN A 10 6.78 -14.19 9.30
C ASN A 10 7.58 -14.29 7.99
N LEU A 11 7.15 -13.60 6.93
CA LEU A 11 7.83 -13.65 5.63
C LEU A 11 9.22 -13.01 5.72
N SER A 12 10.25 -13.78 5.38
CA SER A 12 11.64 -13.33 5.32
C SER A 12 12.28 -13.69 4.00
N VAL A 13 13.02 -12.73 3.44
CA VAL A 13 13.73 -12.87 2.17
C VAL A 13 15.09 -12.19 2.27
N SER A 14 16.16 -12.91 1.90
CA SER A 14 17.53 -12.40 1.85
C SER A 14 18.12 -12.50 0.46
N PHE A 15 18.94 -11.52 0.08
CA PHE A 15 19.77 -11.55 -1.13
C PHE A 15 21.23 -11.51 -0.70
N LYS A 16 21.91 -12.63 -0.69
CA LYS A 16 23.24 -12.80 -0.10
C LYS A 16 23.23 -12.32 1.37
N ASP A 17 23.99 -11.29 1.71
CA ASP A 17 24.11 -10.75 3.07
C ASP A 17 23.05 -9.68 3.39
N PHE A 18 22.20 -9.29 2.42
CA PHE A 18 21.18 -8.28 2.60
C PHE A 18 19.81 -8.89 2.91
N LYS A 19 19.29 -8.62 4.10
CA LYS A 19 17.93 -8.98 4.51
C LYS A 19 16.93 -7.98 3.94
N ALA A 20 16.22 -8.39 2.89
CA ALA A 20 15.24 -7.53 2.22
C ALA A 20 13.90 -7.52 2.94
N LEU A 21 13.47 -8.65 3.51
CA LEU A 21 12.28 -8.77 4.36
C LEU A 21 12.66 -9.51 5.65
N GLN A 22 12.06 -9.08 6.77
CA GLN A 22 12.33 -9.63 8.09
C GLN A 22 11.03 -9.78 8.87
N ASN A 23 10.55 -11.03 9.00
CA ASN A 23 9.32 -11.39 9.72
C ASN A 23 8.12 -10.51 9.34
N LEU A 24 7.92 -10.29 8.05
CA LEU A 24 6.82 -9.47 7.55
C LEU A 24 5.52 -10.25 7.63
N ASP A 25 4.51 -9.65 8.26
CA ASP A 25 3.13 -10.13 8.26
C ASP A 25 2.29 -9.26 7.31
N LEU A 26 1.43 -9.91 6.52
CA LEU A 26 0.55 -9.23 5.57
C LEU A 26 -0.80 -9.93 5.51
N LYS A 27 -1.87 -9.18 5.80
CA LYS A 27 -3.25 -9.66 5.71
C LYS A 27 -4.07 -8.73 4.85
N VAL A 28 -4.69 -9.27 3.80
CA VAL A 28 -5.56 -8.50 2.90
C VAL A 28 -6.92 -9.17 2.85
N SER A 29 -7.98 -8.44 3.14
CA SER A 29 -9.34 -8.94 3.06
C SER A 29 -9.78 -9.11 1.59
N LYS A 30 -10.65 -10.10 1.32
CA LYS A 30 -11.27 -10.22 -0.01
C LYS A 30 -12.15 -9.00 -0.28
N GLY A 31 -12.09 -8.49 -1.51
CA GLY A 31 -12.85 -7.33 -1.94
C GLY A 31 -12.35 -5.99 -1.38
N SER A 32 -11.13 -5.94 -0.82
CA SER A 32 -10.51 -4.70 -0.35
C SER A 32 -9.33 -4.29 -1.21
N ALA A 33 -9.00 -2.99 -1.17
CA ALA A 33 -7.78 -2.45 -1.75
C ALA A 33 -6.79 -2.09 -0.64
N MET A 34 -5.62 -2.73 -0.65
CA MET A 34 -4.55 -2.47 0.32
C MET A 34 -3.31 -1.92 -0.37
N ALA A 35 -2.74 -0.89 0.23
CA ALA A 35 -1.44 -0.37 -0.18
C ALA A 35 -0.29 -0.90 0.67
N LEU A 36 0.81 -1.26 0.02
CA LEU A 36 2.14 -1.33 0.63
C LEU A 36 2.83 0.03 0.45
N LEU A 37 2.80 0.86 1.48
CA LEU A 37 3.41 2.20 1.47
C LEU A 37 4.81 2.16 2.07
N GLY A 38 5.78 2.79 1.43
CA GLY A 38 7.14 2.86 1.96
C GLY A 38 8.12 3.51 0.99
N GLN A 39 9.27 3.97 1.50
CA GLN A 39 10.34 4.52 0.67
C GLN A 39 10.94 3.46 -0.27
N ASN A 40 11.70 3.92 -1.26
CA ASN A 40 12.48 3.01 -2.09
C ASN A 40 13.44 2.20 -1.21
N GLY A 41 13.49 0.88 -1.44
CA GLY A 41 14.23 -0.06 -0.61
C GLY A 41 13.52 -0.49 0.69
N ALA A 42 12.26 -0.11 0.93
CA ALA A 42 11.49 -0.57 2.09
C ALA A 42 11.10 -2.06 2.05
N GLY A 43 11.20 -2.71 0.87
CA GLY A 43 10.85 -4.12 0.69
C GLY A 43 9.56 -4.35 -0.13
N LYS A 44 8.87 -3.30 -0.60
CA LYS A 44 7.59 -3.40 -1.32
C LYS A 44 7.65 -4.38 -2.50
N THR A 45 8.47 -4.08 -3.51
CA THR A 45 8.66 -4.92 -4.71
C THR A 45 9.12 -6.34 -4.34
N THR A 46 10.00 -6.48 -3.33
CA THR A 46 10.43 -7.80 -2.84
C THR A 46 9.24 -8.58 -2.28
N THR A 47 8.38 -7.94 -1.49
CA THR A 47 7.16 -8.56 -0.98
C THR A 47 6.28 -9.03 -2.14
N LEU A 48 5.93 -8.14 -3.07
CA LEU A 48 5.03 -8.49 -4.19
C LEU A 48 5.60 -9.61 -5.06
N ARG A 49 6.88 -9.56 -5.40
CA ARG A 49 7.55 -10.60 -6.21
C ARG A 49 7.65 -11.94 -5.49
N THR A 50 7.74 -11.94 -4.17
CA THR A 50 7.72 -13.18 -3.39
C THR A 50 6.31 -13.78 -3.36
N LEU A 51 5.27 -12.95 -3.24
CA LEU A 51 3.88 -13.40 -3.28
C LEU A 51 3.52 -14.08 -4.61
N VAL A 52 4.04 -13.59 -5.74
CA VAL A 52 3.83 -14.20 -7.07
C VAL A 52 4.94 -15.20 -7.46
N ASN A 53 5.70 -15.68 -6.50
CA ASN A 53 6.70 -16.72 -6.67
C ASN A 53 7.87 -16.40 -7.64
N ILE A 54 8.12 -15.09 -7.90
CA ILE A 54 9.32 -14.65 -8.64
C ILE A 54 10.56 -14.75 -7.74
N TYR A 55 10.41 -14.47 -6.42
CA TYR A 55 11.45 -14.71 -5.43
C TYR A 55 11.01 -15.79 -4.46
N ALA A 56 11.92 -16.68 -4.09
CA ALA A 56 11.67 -17.68 -3.07
C ALA A 56 11.69 -17.04 -1.67
N ALA A 57 10.72 -17.39 -0.83
CA ALA A 57 10.76 -17.06 0.58
C ALA A 57 11.82 -17.91 1.28
N GLU A 58 12.63 -17.29 2.15
CA GLU A 58 13.58 -18.00 3.03
C GLU A 58 12.83 -18.61 4.23
N GLN A 59 11.90 -17.83 4.76
CA GLN A 59 11.01 -18.22 5.86
C GLN A 59 9.63 -17.58 5.63
N GLY A 60 8.64 -18.13 6.29
CA GLY A 60 7.27 -17.65 6.27
C GLY A 60 6.29 -18.73 5.85
N SER A 61 5.03 -18.48 6.15
CA SER A 61 3.93 -19.36 5.81
C SER A 61 2.68 -18.55 5.51
N GLY A 62 1.69 -19.19 4.91
CA GLY A 62 0.40 -18.58 4.65
C GLY A 62 -0.16 -18.94 3.30
N SER A 63 -1.11 -18.12 2.84
CA SER A 63 -1.82 -18.39 1.59
C SER A 63 -2.22 -17.11 0.86
N LEU A 64 -2.36 -17.23 -0.46
CA LEU A 64 -2.96 -16.23 -1.35
C LEU A 64 -4.18 -16.86 -2.01
N ILE A 65 -5.35 -16.24 -1.86
CA ILE A 65 -6.65 -16.71 -2.43
C ILE A 65 -6.87 -18.22 -2.24
N GLY A 66 -6.41 -18.76 -1.09
CA GLY A 66 -6.54 -20.17 -0.72
C GLY A 66 -5.40 -21.08 -1.18
N PHE A 67 -4.46 -20.61 -1.99
CA PHE A 67 -3.26 -21.36 -2.36
C PHE A 67 -2.12 -21.11 -1.37
N PRO A 68 -1.39 -22.14 -0.94
CA PRO A 68 -0.21 -21.97 -0.10
C PRO A 68 0.82 -21.02 -0.72
N LEU A 69 1.54 -20.26 0.11
CA LEU A 69 2.70 -19.48 -0.33
C LEU A 69 3.70 -20.36 -1.08
N GLY A 70 4.20 -19.90 -2.23
CA GLY A 70 5.08 -20.67 -3.10
C GLY A 70 4.37 -21.61 -4.07
N SER A 71 3.03 -21.53 -4.20
CA SER A 71 2.29 -22.27 -5.23
C SER A 71 2.69 -21.81 -6.64
N ASP A 72 2.97 -22.76 -7.52
CA ASP A 72 3.48 -22.52 -8.88
C ASP A 72 2.65 -23.19 -9.99
N ASN A 73 1.46 -23.67 -9.65
CA ASN A 73 0.57 -24.31 -10.61
C ASN A 73 -0.20 -23.28 -11.48
N SER A 74 -0.70 -23.75 -12.63
CA SER A 74 -1.41 -22.89 -13.59
C SER A 74 -2.69 -22.27 -13.01
N GLU A 75 -3.40 -22.98 -12.13
CA GLU A 75 -4.62 -22.49 -11.51
C GLU A 75 -4.34 -21.27 -10.62
N PHE A 76 -3.25 -21.29 -9.86
CA PHE A 76 -2.80 -20.15 -9.07
C PHE A 76 -2.56 -18.91 -9.95
N PHE A 77 -1.78 -19.04 -11.04
CA PHE A 77 -1.47 -17.92 -11.92
C PHE A 77 -2.67 -17.42 -12.74
N GLN A 78 -3.67 -18.27 -13.00
CA GLN A 78 -4.91 -17.84 -13.65
C GLN A 78 -5.79 -16.96 -12.76
N LYS A 79 -5.62 -17.04 -11.43
CA LYS A 79 -6.41 -16.27 -10.46
C LYS A 79 -5.71 -15.03 -9.93
N ILE A 80 -4.43 -14.84 -10.26
CA ILE A 80 -3.66 -13.67 -9.83
C ILE A 80 -3.27 -12.84 -11.04
N GLY A 81 -3.56 -11.55 -10.96
CA GLY A 81 -3.02 -10.55 -11.87
C GLY A 81 -1.78 -9.89 -11.27
N TYR A 82 -0.71 -9.79 -12.02
CA TYR A 82 0.49 -9.07 -11.59
C TYR A 82 0.95 -8.09 -12.67
N VAL A 83 1.05 -6.83 -12.30
CA VAL A 83 1.61 -5.76 -13.14
C VAL A 83 2.80 -5.17 -12.41
N SER A 84 3.98 -5.21 -13.03
CA SER A 84 5.19 -4.66 -12.46
C SER A 84 5.52 -3.26 -12.98
N GLU A 85 6.26 -2.46 -12.20
CA GLU A 85 6.77 -1.15 -12.63
C GLU A 85 7.51 -1.22 -13.98
N ASN A 86 8.31 -2.28 -14.16
CA ASN A 86 9.06 -2.54 -15.38
C ASN A 86 8.47 -3.74 -16.13
N GLN A 87 7.16 -3.65 -16.41
CA GLN A 87 6.45 -4.69 -17.15
C GLN A 87 7.08 -4.92 -18.52
N GLU A 88 7.28 -6.18 -18.89
CA GLU A 88 7.76 -6.56 -20.21
C GLU A 88 6.60 -7.09 -21.05
N LEU A 89 6.39 -6.51 -22.22
CA LEU A 89 5.42 -6.93 -23.22
C LEU A 89 6.13 -7.08 -24.58
N PRO A 90 5.61 -7.92 -25.51
CA PRO A 90 6.25 -8.16 -26.80
C PRO A 90 6.15 -6.91 -27.70
N LEU A 91 7.21 -6.12 -27.76
CA LEU A 91 7.25 -4.79 -28.42
C LEU A 91 6.89 -4.82 -29.93
N ASN A 92 7.14 -5.94 -30.60
CA ASN A 92 6.85 -6.11 -32.04
C ASN A 92 5.40 -6.51 -32.33
N TRP A 93 4.59 -6.73 -31.28
CA TRP A 93 3.18 -7.11 -31.45
C TRP A 93 2.28 -5.89 -31.45
N THR A 94 1.09 -6.06 -32.05
CA THR A 94 -0.03 -5.15 -31.83
C THR A 94 -0.79 -5.56 -30.56
N ILE A 95 -1.59 -4.64 -30.01
CA ILE A 95 -2.48 -4.91 -28.87
C ILE A 95 -3.43 -6.07 -29.20
N GLU A 96 -4.04 -6.06 -30.40
CA GLU A 96 -4.90 -7.15 -30.89
C GLU A 96 -4.19 -8.51 -30.87
N LYS A 97 -2.93 -8.55 -31.31
CA LYS A 97 -2.15 -9.79 -31.31
C LYS A 97 -1.87 -10.28 -29.89
N LEU A 98 -1.60 -9.37 -28.94
CA LEU A 98 -1.43 -9.70 -27.53
C LEU A 98 -2.71 -10.29 -26.96
N ILE A 99 -3.87 -9.62 -27.15
CA ILE A 99 -5.18 -10.08 -26.70
C ILE A 99 -5.47 -11.49 -27.26
N LYS A 100 -5.30 -11.67 -28.57
CA LYS A 100 -5.53 -12.96 -29.23
C LYS A 100 -4.63 -14.09 -28.70
N TYR A 101 -3.43 -13.76 -28.24
CA TYR A 101 -2.50 -14.71 -27.62
C TYR A 101 -2.90 -15.06 -26.18
N LEU A 102 -3.32 -14.07 -25.37
CA LEU A 102 -3.66 -14.27 -23.97
C LEU A 102 -5.01 -14.97 -23.78
N ARG A 103 -6.01 -14.61 -24.56
CA ARG A 103 -7.40 -15.09 -24.47
C ARG A 103 -7.53 -16.60 -24.26
N PRO A 104 -6.90 -17.50 -25.04
CA PRO A 104 -7.05 -18.94 -24.85
C PRO A 104 -6.31 -19.50 -23.62
N GLN A 105 -5.47 -18.72 -22.96
CA GLN A 105 -4.68 -19.16 -21.81
C GLN A 105 -5.44 -18.98 -20.48
N TYR A 106 -6.46 -18.14 -20.49
CA TYR A 106 -7.24 -17.80 -19.30
C TYR A 106 -8.71 -18.22 -19.48
N PRO A 107 -9.18 -19.26 -18.78
CA PRO A 107 -10.57 -19.73 -18.89
C PRO A 107 -11.60 -18.67 -18.49
N THR A 108 -11.20 -17.71 -17.65
CA THR A 108 -12.02 -16.61 -17.15
C THR A 108 -11.92 -15.33 -18.01
N TRP A 109 -11.29 -15.42 -19.19
CA TRP A 109 -11.17 -14.28 -20.08
C TRP A 109 -12.54 -13.72 -20.46
N ASP A 110 -12.70 -12.40 -20.26
CA ASP A 110 -13.92 -11.67 -20.55
C ASP A 110 -13.73 -10.70 -21.73
N ASP A 111 -14.37 -11.00 -22.84
CA ASP A 111 -14.29 -10.19 -24.05
C ASP A 111 -15.02 -8.85 -23.90
N GLU A 112 -16.11 -8.79 -23.12
CA GLU A 112 -16.85 -7.55 -22.89
C GLU A 112 -16.04 -6.59 -22.04
N LEU A 113 -15.43 -7.10 -20.95
CA LEU A 113 -14.51 -6.33 -20.14
C LEU A 113 -13.27 -5.87 -20.94
N CYS A 114 -12.69 -6.76 -21.74
CA CYS A 114 -11.55 -6.41 -22.60
C CYS A 114 -11.90 -5.26 -23.57
N GLN A 115 -13.08 -5.31 -24.19
CA GLN A 115 -13.55 -4.25 -25.08
C GLN A 115 -13.85 -2.95 -24.32
N SER A 116 -14.44 -3.05 -23.14
CA SER A 116 -14.66 -1.90 -22.26
C SER A 116 -13.34 -1.22 -21.88
N LEU A 117 -12.33 -2.00 -21.47
CA LEU A 117 -11.00 -1.48 -21.15
C LEU A 117 -10.29 -0.85 -22.35
N LEU A 118 -10.43 -1.41 -23.54
CA LEU A 118 -9.90 -0.77 -24.77
C LEU A 118 -10.51 0.62 -24.98
N ASN A 119 -11.81 0.75 -24.75
CA ASN A 119 -12.53 2.02 -24.90
C ASN A 119 -12.14 3.01 -23.80
N THR A 120 -12.19 2.60 -22.51
CA THR A 120 -11.86 3.44 -21.36
C THR A 120 -10.42 3.95 -21.43
N PHE A 121 -9.49 3.10 -21.83
CA PHE A 121 -8.08 3.46 -21.96
C PHE A 121 -7.74 4.15 -23.29
N GLU A 122 -8.72 4.34 -24.19
CA GLU A 122 -8.53 4.91 -25.53
C GLU A 122 -7.45 4.19 -26.35
N LEU A 123 -7.41 2.86 -26.25
CA LEU A 123 -6.41 2.02 -26.93
C LEU A 123 -6.94 1.48 -28.25
N SER A 124 -6.27 1.81 -29.36
CA SER A 124 -6.54 1.14 -30.63
C SER A 124 -5.88 -0.24 -30.67
N PRO A 125 -6.64 -1.32 -30.97
CA PRO A 125 -6.08 -2.66 -31.11
C PRO A 125 -4.93 -2.78 -32.12
N LYS A 126 -4.88 -1.84 -33.10
CA LYS A 126 -3.86 -1.80 -34.15
C LYS A 126 -2.53 -1.17 -33.71
N TYR A 127 -2.48 -0.51 -32.59
CA TYR A 127 -1.23 0.08 -32.08
C TYR A 127 -0.18 -0.99 -31.82
N ARG A 128 1.06 -0.70 -32.19
CA ARG A 128 2.22 -1.53 -31.84
C ARG A 128 2.69 -1.20 -30.44
N ILE A 129 2.90 -2.23 -29.62
CA ILE A 129 3.28 -2.08 -28.20
C ILE A 129 4.58 -1.28 -28.06
N GLY A 130 5.58 -1.51 -28.93
CA GLY A 130 6.84 -0.78 -28.88
C GLY A 130 6.79 0.69 -29.32
N GLN A 131 5.62 1.19 -29.74
CA GLN A 131 5.42 2.59 -30.12
C GLN A 131 4.56 3.38 -29.11
N LEU A 132 4.12 2.71 -28.05
CA LEU A 132 3.28 3.30 -27.00
C LEU A 132 4.07 4.23 -26.12
N SER A 133 3.44 5.31 -25.65
CA SER A 133 3.95 6.06 -24.49
C SER A 133 3.99 5.19 -23.24
N ARG A 134 4.72 5.60 -22.21
CA ARG A 134 4.77 4.87 -20.93
C ARG A 134 3.38 4.66 -20.32
N GLY A 135 2.53 5.70 -20.35
CA GLY A 135 1.15 5.61 -19.88
C GLY A 135 0.30 4.64 -20.68
N MET A 136 0.35 4.72 -22.03
CA MET A 136 -0.36 3.75 -22.88
C MET A 136 0.15 2.32 -22.70
N PHE A 137 1.45 2.14 -22.48
CA PHE A 137 2.05 0.84 -22.19
C PHE A 137 1.49 0.26 -20.89
N MET A 138 1.40 1.07 -19.82
CA MET A 138 0.80 0.67 -18.55
C MET A 138 -0.70 0.34 -18.71
N LYS A 139 -1.45 1.14 -19.47
CA LYS A 139 -2.85 0.84 -19.84
C LYS A 139 -2.99 -0.54 -20.51
N VAL A 140 -2.08 -0.90 -21.40
CA VAL A 140 -2.06 -2.24 -22.05
C VAL A 140 -1.69 -3.34 -21.04
N ALA A 141 -0.74 -3.09 -20.14
CA ALA A 141 -0.38 -4.04 -19.09
C ALA A 141 -1.57 -4.33 -18.16
N LEU A 142 -2.28 -3.29 -17.71
CA LEU A 142 -3.49 -3.41 -16.91
C LEU A 142 -4.59 -4.16 -17.68
N LEU A 143 -4.91 -3.76 -18.91
CA LEU A 143 -5.89 -4.44 -19.75
C LEU A 143 -5.60 -5.93 -19.87
N SER A 144 -4.34 -6.29 -20.19
CA SER A 144 -3.93 -7.68 -20.39
C SER A 144 -4.06 -8.53 -19.12
N THR A 145 -4.00 -7.89 -17.97
CA THR A 145 -4.08 -8.54 -16.65
C THR A 145 -5.50 -8.55 -16.11
N MET A 146 -6.29 -7.51 -16.36
CA MET A 146 -7.65 -7.40 -15.83
C MET A 146 -8.68 -8.15 -16.69
N ALA A 147 -8.45 -8.30 -17.99
CA ALA A 147 -9.40 -8.91 -18.91
C ALA A 147 -9.73 -10.40 -18.59
N TYR A 148 -8.91 -11.09 -17.81
CA TYR A 148 -9.21 -12.46 -17.35
C TYR A 148 -9.80 -12.53 -15.93
N ARG A 149 -10.20 -11.40 -15.35
CA ARG A 149 -10.88 -11.29 -14.04
C ARG A 149 -10.16 -12.04 -12.92
N PRO A 150 -8.93 -11.66 -12.58
CA PRO A 150 -8.21 -12.28 -11.48
C PRO A 150 -8.94 -12.04 -10.15
N GLU A 151 -8.87 -13.01 -9.22
CA GLU A 151 -9.40 -12.87 -7.85
C GLU A 151 -8.54 -11.90 -7.01
N LEU A 152 -7.26 -11.74 -7.35
CA LEU A 152 -6.30 -10.85 -6.71
C LEU A 152 -5.46 -10.12 -7.76
N LEU A 153 -5.52 -8.80 -7.77
CA LEU A 153 -4.70 -7.94 -8.62
C LEU A 153 -3.56 -7.34 -7.80
N ILE A 154 -2.33 -7.62 -8.20
CA ILE A 154 -1.11 -7.12 -7.55
C ILE A 154 -0.44 -6.11 -8.49
N LEU A 155 -0.25 -4.87 -8.01
CA LEU A 155 0.28 -3.75 -8.77
C LEU A 155 1.56 -3.23 -8.11
N ASP A 156 2.69 -3.35 -8.79
CA ASP A 156 3.98 -2.91 -8.27
C ASP A 156 4.36 -1.55 -8.87
N GLU A 157 4.16 -0.46 -8.13
CA GLU A 157 4.42 0.93 -8.52
C GLU A 157 3.80 1.29 -9.90
N PRO A 158 2.50 1.01 -10.14
CA PRO A 158 1.90 1.09 -11.47
C PRO A 158 1.86 2.51 -12.05
N PHE A 159 1.96 3.52 -11.20
CA PHE A 159 1.89 4.93 -11.59
C PHE A 159 3.27 5.61 -11.64
N SER A 160 4.33 4.89 -11.31
CA SER A 160 5.70 5.43 -11.25
C SER A 160 6.13 6.01 -12.60
N GLY A 161 6.57 7.29 -12.58
CA GLY A 161 7.07 8.00 -13.77
C GLY A 161 6.02 8.26 -14.85
N LEU A 162 4.73 8.21 -14.52
CA LEU A 162 3.65 8.67 -15.38
C LEU A 162 3.45 10.19 -15.23
N ASP A 163 2.96 10.80 -16.29
CA ASP A 163 2.44 12.15 -16.26
C ASP A 163 1.25 12.24 -15.27
N PRO A 164 1.09 13.35 -14.53
CA PRO A 164 0.01 13.49 -13.55
C PRO A 164 -1.39 13.25 -14.13
N LEU A 165 -1.68 13.74 -15.35
CA LEU A 165 -2.98 13.55 -15.96
C LEU A 165 -3.24 12.07 -16.29
N VAL A 166 -2.25 11.40 -16.87
CA VAL A 166 -2.36 9.96 -17.19
C VAL A 166 -2.49 9.12 -15.92
N ARG A 167 -1.86 9.55 -14.82
CA ARG A 167 -2.00 8.91 -13.51
C ARG A 167 -3.45 8.99 -13.01
N GLU A 168 -4.04 10.18 -13.00
CA GLU A 168 -5.44 10.38 -12.59
C GLU A 168 -6.41 9.55 -13.45
N GLU A 169 -6.24 9.57 -14.78
CA GLU A 169 -7.05 8.74 -15.68
C GLU A 169 -6.98 7.23 -15.36
N LEU A 170 -5.81 6.73 -14.96
CA LEU A 170 -5.64 5.33 -14.58
C LEU A 170 -6.26 5.03 -13.21
N ILE A 171 -6.14 5.94 -12.25
CA ILE A 171 -6.75 5.84 -10.94
C ILE A 171 -8.27 5.78 -11.08
N ASP A 172 -8.86 6.71 -11.82
CA ASP A 172 -10.30 6.77 -12.09
C ASP A 172 -10.79 5.47 -12.75
N ALA A 173 -10.06 4.97 -13.76
CA ALA A 173 -10.42 3.74 -14.43
C ALA A 173 -10.37 2.51 -13.51
N ILE A 174 -9.40 2.45 -12.58
CA ILE A 174 -9.33 1.37 -11.58
C ILE A 174 -10.50 1.49 -10.59
N LEU A 175 -10.82 2.71 -10.13
CA LEU A 175 -11.95 2.96 -9.23
C LEU A 175 -13.29 2.57 -9.86
N ASP A 176 -13.51 2.93 -11.12
CA ASP A 176 -14.73 2.58 -11.85
C ASP A 176 -14.92 1.07 -11.96
N LEU A 177 -13.83 0.33 -12.17
CA LEU A 177 -13.87 -1.13 -12.23
C LEU A 177 -14.12 -1.74 -10.85
N MET A 178 -13.56 -1.16 -9.78
CA MET A 178 -13.79 -1.62 -8.40
C MET A 178 -15.24 -1.41 -7.97
N ASN A 179 -15.89 -0.33 -8.37
CA ASN A 179 -17.26 0.00 -8.00
C ASN A 179 -18.32 -1.00 -8.53
N GLY A 180 -18.00 -1.78 -9.55
CA GLY A 180 -18.90 -2.78 -10.14
C GLY A 180 -18.68 -4.20 -9.69
N GLU A 181 -17.56 -4.52 -9.02
CA GLU A 181 -17.11 -5.88 -8.75
C GLU A 181 -16.28 -5.98 -7.45
N ASN A 182 -16.27 -7.16 -6.84
CA ASN A 182 -15.48 -7.44 -5.63
C ASN A 182 -13.99 -7.73 -5.98
N TRP A 183 -13.30 -6.74 -6.54
CA TRP A 183 -11.87 -6.85 -6.79
C TRP A 183 -11.09 -6.84 -5.47
N THR A 184 -10.09 -7.71 -5.36
CA THR A 184 -9.08 -7.58 -4.31
C THR A 184 -7.81 -7.02 -4.92
N ILE A 185 -7.31 -5.91 -4.38
CA ILE A 185 -6.13 -5.22 -4.92
C ILE A 185 -5.05 -5.11 -3.84
N LEU A 186 -3.83 -5.46 -4.21
CA LEU A 186 -2.63 -5.15 -3.44
C LEU A 186 -1.71 -4.25 -4.28
N LEU A 187 -1.58 -2.99 -3.87
CA LEU A 187 -0.82 -1.96 -4.58
C LEU A 187 0.46 -1.61 -3.82
N SER A 188 1.61 -1.57 -4.46
CA SER A 188 2.77 -0.87 -3.89
C SER A 188 2.83 0.56 -4.37
N SER A 189 3.11 1.50 -3.45
CA SER A 189 3.36 2.90 -3.78
C SER A 189 4.32 3.55 -2.80
N HIS A 190 4.99 4.59 -3.24
CA HIS A 190 5.71 5.55 -2.39
C HIS A 190 4.98 6.90 -2.31
N ASP A 191 3.89 7.06 -3.07
CA ASP A 191 3.06 8.26 -3.10
C ASP A 191 1.79 8.06 -2.26
N VAL A 192 1.66 8.88 -1.23
CA VAL A 192 0.52 8.82 -0.29
C VAL A 192 -0.79 9.18 -0.98
N HIS A 193 -0.76 10.06 -1.98
CA HIS A 193 -1.95 10.49 -2.70
C HIS A 193 -2.62 9.32 -3.45
N GLU A 194 -1.82 8.49 -4.12
CA GLU A 194 -2.32 7.27 -4.78
C GLU A 194 -3.00 6.32 -3.78
N VAL A 195 -2.43 6.21 -2.57
CA VAL A 195 -2.97 5.35 -1.51
C VAL A 195 -4.29 5.89 -0.99
N GLU A 196 -4.40 7.20 -0.73
CA GLU A 196 -5.62 7.84 -0.23
C GLU A 196 -6.78 7.77 -1.24
N GLN A 197 -6.48 7.73 -2.53
CA GLN A 197 -7.51 7.63 -3.57
C GLN A 197 -7.99 6.19 -3.80
N LEU A 198 -7.08 5.21 -3.81
CA LEU A 198 -7.38 3.85 -4.28
C LEU A 198 -7.62 2.84 -3.16
N CYS A 199 -7.09 3.07 -1.96
CA CYS A 199 -7.02 2.05 -0.94
C CYS A 199 -7.85 2.39 0.29
N ASP A 200 -8.46 1.38 0.89
CA ASP A 200 -9.14 1.45 2.19
C ASP A 200 -8.24 0.97 3.33
N GLN A 201 -7.15 0.28 3.02
CA GLN A 201 -6.19 -0.27 3.98
C GLN A 201 -4.76 0.08 3.56
N VAL A 202 -3.87 0.18 4.54
CA VAL A 202 -2.45 0.43 4.30
C VAL A 202 -1.57 -0.40 5.21
N THR A 203 -0.52 -0.96 4.64
CA THR A 203 0.62 -1.53 5.36
C THR A 203 1.83 -0.63 5.11
N ILE A 204 2.33 0.02 6.15
CA ILE A 204 3.52 0.86 6.06
C ILE A 204 4.74 -0.01 6.31
N LEU A 205 5.62 -0.08 5.31
CA LEU A 205 6.87 -0.82 5.36
C LEU A 205 8.08 0.08 5.59
N ASN A 206 9.01 -0.40 6.39
CA ASN A 206 10.31 0.23 6.52
C ASN A 206 11.40 -0.83 6.69
N ARG A 207 12.40 -0.82 5.79
CA ARG A 207 13.58 -1.72 5.83
C ARG A 207 13.20 -3.20 6.02
N GLY A 208 12.21 -3.65 5.28
CA GLY A 208 11.79 -5.04 5.27
C GLY A 208 10.91 -5.46 6.45
N THR A 209 10.46 -4.54 7.28
CA THR A 209 9.55 -4.81 8.40
C THR A 209 8.24 -4.03 8.27
N THR A 210 7.16 -4.59 8.78
CA THR A 210 5.87 -3.90 8.91
C THR A 210 5.92 -2.97 10.13
N LEU A 211 5.60 -1.69 9.92
CA LEU A 211 5.41 -0.72 11.00
C LEU A 211 3.96 -0.69 11.48
N ILE A 212 3.05 -0.64 10.53
CA ILE A 212 1.60 -0.54 10.74
C ILE A 212 0.92 -1.31 9.61
N SER A 213 -0.19 -1.96 9.91
CA SER A 213 -1.08 -2.60 8.93
C SER A 213 -2.51 -2.50 9.44
N GLU A 214 -3.29 -1.56 8.88
CA GLU A 214 -4.68 -1.29 9.30
C GLU A 214 -5.46 -0.47 8.28
N SER A 215 -6.75 -0.20 8.54
CA SER A 215 -7.56 0.67 7.67
C SER A 215 -7.10 2.14 7.77
N LEU A 216 -7.26 2.89 6.68
CA LEU A 216 -6.98 4.32 6.66
C LEU A 216 -7.84 5.08 7.67
N GLU A 217 -9.11 4.70 7.82
CA GLU A 217 -10.03 5.26 8.81
C GLU A 217 -9.51 5.08 10.24
N SER A 218 -9.05 3.87 10.59
CA SER A 218 -8.46 3.59 11.91
C SER A 218 -7.24 4.46 12.17
N LEU A 219 -6.32 4.55 11.20
CA LEU A 219 -5.14 5.41 11.31
C LEU A 219 -5.50 6.87 11.54
N GLN A 220 -6.37 7.42 10.70
CA GLN A 220 -6.79 8.82 10.81
C GLN A 220 -7.58 9.11 12.08
N THR A 221 -8.23 8.11 12.67
CA THR A 221 -8.97 8.26 13.92
C THR A 221 -8.05 8.28 15.13
N ARG A 222 -7.04 7.41 15.20
CA ARG A 222 -6.20 7.23 16.39
C ARG A 222 -4.92 8.06 16.42
N PHE A 223 -4.49 8.64 15.29
CA PHE A 223 -3.35 9.55 15.27
C PHE A 223 -3.81 10.99 15.47
N ARG A 224 -3.23 11.67 16.48
CA ARG A 224 -3.50 13.09 16.76
C ARG A 224 -2.21 13.84 17.04
N SER A 225 -2.09 15.02 16.43
CA SER A 225 -1.06 16.00 16.81
C SER A 225 -1.60 16.86 17.94
N TRP A 226 -0.87 16.94 19.01
CA TRP A 226 -1.21 17.76 20.17
C TRP A 226 -0.28 18.94 20.30
N ASN A 227 -0.86 20.11 20.60
CA ASN A 227 -0.17 21.29 21.10
C ASN A 227 -0.70 21.58 22.50
N VAL A 228 0.20 21.64 23.48
CA VAL A 228 -0.14 21.82 24.89
C VAL A 228 0.63 23.03 25.42
N THR A 229 -0.07 23.92 26.13
CA THR A 229 0.54 25.04 26.82
C THR A 229 0.18 24.99 28.29
N THR A 230 1.19 25.04 29.16
CA THR A 230 1.05 25.04 30.60
C THR A 230 0.95 26.45 31.16
N THR A 231 0.38 26.60 32.36
CA THR A 231 0.30 27.88 33.06
C THR A 231 1.69 28.37 33.47
N ASP A 232 2.50 27.45 33.97
CA ASP A 232 3.86 27.71 34.43
C ASP A 232 4.87 26.83 33.65
N PRO A 233 6.15 27.23 33.57
CA PRO A 233 7.19 26.38 33.04
C PRO A 233 7.31 25.08 33.82
N ILE A 234 7.42 23.95 33.07
CA ILE A 234 7.52 22.63 33.68
C ILE A 234 8.69 21.85 33.10
N THR A 235 9.16 20.85 33.88
CA THR A 235 10.02 19.79 33.38
C THR A 235 9.21 18.50 33.38
N LEU A 236 9.10 17.86 32.22
CA LEU A 236 8.36 16.61 32.07
C LEU A 236 9.09 15.48 32.76
N ASP A 237 8.33 14.64 33.48
CA ASP A 237 8.81 13.39 34.05
C ASP A 237 8.76 12.31 32.94
N PRO A 238 9.94 11.78 32.50
CA PRO A 238 9.97 10.79 31.43
C PRO A 238 9.17 9.51 31.72
N GLU A 239 9.03 9.15 33.02
CA GLU A 239 8.30 7.95 33.43
C GLU A 239 6.77 8.08 33.25
N LYS A 240 6.27 9.30 33.19
CA LYS A 240 4.85 9.60 32.98
C LYS A 240 4.44 9.75 31.52
N ILE A 241 5.41 9.82 30.60
CA ILE A 241 5.13 9.99 29.18
C ILE A 241 4.58 8.69 28.61
N PRO A 242 3.35 8.66 28.01
CA PRO A 242 2.81 7.46 27.42
C PRO A 242 3.69 6.98 26.26
N PRO A 243 3.91 5.65 26.12
CA PRO A 243 4.70 5.09 25.02
C PRO A 243 4.07 5.32 23.62
N SER A 244 2.77 5.67 23.60
CA SER A 244 2.07 6.06 22.37
C SER A 244 2.45 7.46 21.87
N TRP A 245 3.08 8.28 22.68
CA TRP A 245 3.49 9.62 22.29
C TRP A 245 4.84 9.59 21.59
N ILE A 246 4.86 10.05 20.37
CA ILE A 246 6.07 10.13 19.56
C ILE A 246 6.39 11.57 19.20
N LEU A 247 7.65 11.85 18.85
CA LEU A 247 8.13 13.17 18.44
C LEU A 247 7.80 14.28 19.46
N LEU A 248 7.78 13.94 20.75
CA LEU A 248 7.58 14.89 21.82
C LEU A 248 8.70 15.94 21.79
N LYS A 249 8.31 17.21 21.72
CA LYS A 249 9.24 18.34 21.63
C LYS A 249 8.76 19.51 22.45
N GLU A 250 9.66 20.09 23.23
CA GLU A 250 9.50 21.39 23.85
C GLU A 250 9.66 22.50 22.80
N LEU A 251 8.67 23.35 22.66
CA LEU A 251 8.70 24.53 21.79
C LEU A 251 9.15 25.79 22.54
N SER A 252 8.76 25.88 23.82
CA SER A 252 9.18 26.91 24.78
C SER A 252 9.03 26.35 26.19
N ALA A 253 9.49 27.07 27.21
CA ALA A 253 9.46 26.65 28.63
C ALA A 253 8.07 26.19 29.13
N ASN A 254 7.00 26.58 28.46
CA ASN A 254 5.63 26.24 28.80
C ASN A 254 4.79 25.72 27.61
N SER A 255 5.42 25.33 26.50
CA SER A 255 4.71 24.85 25.32
C SER A 255 5.36 23.61 24.72
N TRP A 256 4.53 22.63 24.41
CA TRP A 256 4.93 21.30 23.97
C TRP A 256 4.12 20.87 22.75
N THR A 257 4.74 20.08 21.90
CA THR A 257 4.05 19.37 20.81
C THR A 257 4.43 17.92 20.77
N PHE A 258 3.49 17.04 20.44
CA PHE A 258 3.71 15.61 20.26
C PHE A 258 2.66 14.97 19.38
N ILE A 259 2.88 13.75 18.96
CA ILE A 259 1.89 12.95 18.25
C ILE A 259 1.51 11.76 19.15
N ASP A 260 0.23 11.66 19.48
CA ASP A 260 -0.35 10.48 20.10
C ASP A 260 -0.78 9.49 18.99
N THR A 261 -0.25 8.29 19.06
CA THR A 261 -0.51 7.21 18.09
C THR A 261 -1.63 6.27 18.51
N ALA A 262 -2.22 6.48 19.67
CA ALA A 262 -3.27 5.65 20.25
C ALA A 262 -4.41 6.48 20.89
N HIS A 263 -4.67 7.66 20.32
CA HIS A 263 -5.76 8.51 20.78
C HIS A 263 -7.10 7.78 20.67
N ASP A 264 -7.85 7.74 21.78
CA ASP A 264 -9.23 7.27 21.81
C ASP A 264 -10.17 8.49 21.88
N PRO A 265 -10.99 8.73 20.84
CA PRO A 265 -11.92 9.85 20.83
C PRO A 265 -12.99 9.78 21.94
N ASN A 266 -13.20 8.58 22.54
CA ASN A 266 -14.15 8.38 23.62
C ASN A 266 -13.52 8.47 25.01
N ALA A 267 -12.18 8.50 25.10
CA ALA A 267 -11.46 8.67 26.35
C ALA A 267 -10.98 10.12 26.53
N LEU A 268 -11.26 10.70 27.69
CA LEU A 268 -10.66 11.97 28.07
C LEU A 268 -9.17 11.74 28.36
N THR A 269 -8.31 12.17 27.47
CA THR A 269 -6.86 12.18 27.74
C THR A 269 -6.60 13.24 28.79
N ASP A 270 -6.30 12.80 30.03
CA ASP A 270 -5.96 13.71 31.11
C ASP A 270 -4.52 14.20 30.99
N LEU A 271 -4.33 15.19 30.11
CA LEU A 271 -3.03 15.83 29.91
C LEU A 271 -2.55 16.56 31.17
N SER A 272 -3.47 16.99 32.03
CA SER A 272 -3.12 17.72 33.25
C SER A 272 -2.39 16.84 34.27
N SER A 273 -2.56 15.53 34.24
CA SER A 273 -1.80 14.59 35.06
C SER A 273 -0.32 14.52 34.68
N ILE A 274 0.03 14.86 33.45
CA ILE A 274 1.40 14.82 32.89
C ILE A 274 2.02 16.21 32.86
N PHE A 275 1.26 17.21 32.38
CA PHE A 275 1.74 18.58 32.16
C PHE A 275 1.40 19.53 33.33
N GLY A 276 0.58 19.11 34.33
CA GLY A 276 0.06 20.01 35.35
C GLY A 276 -1.03 20.96 34.80
N PRO A 277 -1.24 22.11 35.43
CA PRO A 277 -2.28 23.06 34.98
C PRO A 277 -2.03 23.56 33.57
N LEU A 278 -3.04 23.44 32.71
CA LEU A 278 -2.98 23.84 31.33
C LEU A 278 -3.61 25.21 31.12
N SER A 279 -2.97 26.07 30.32
CA SER A 279 -3.55 27.32 29.80
C SER A 279 -4.12 27.15 28.41
N GLY A 280 -3.74 26.06 27.68
CA GLY A 280 -4.28 25.70 26.37
C GLY A 280 -3.94 24.29 25.95
N GLN A 281 -4.84 23.67 25.21
CA GLN A 281 -4.61 22.40 24.55
C GLN A 281 -5.36 22.34 23.21
N GLU A 282 -4.74 21.78 22.21
CA GLU A 282 -5.32 21.61 20.89
C GLU A 282 -4.90 20.28 20.31
N ALA A 283 -5.88 19.51 19.80
CA ALA A 283 -5.69 18.26 19.10
C ALA A 283 -6.09 18.38 17.64
N ASN A 284 -5.18 18.08 16.74
CA ASN A 284 -5.41 18.17 15.31
C ASN A 284 -5.35 16.79 14.66
N PHE A 285 -6.22 16.58 13.66
CA PHE A 285 -6.14 15.40 12.80
C PHE A 285 -4.85 15.44 11.97
N LEU A 286 -4.33 14.25 11.68
CA LEU A 286 -3.19 14.09 10.80
C LEU A 286 -3.62 13.44 9.50
N SER A 287 -3.14 13.97 8.38
CA SER A 287 -3.21 13.30 7.07
C SER A 287 -2.36 12.04 7.08
N LEU A 288 -2.65 11.09 6.18
CA LEU A 288 -1.82 9.90 6.01
C LEU A 288 -0.35 10.25 5.75
N ARG A 289 -0.10 11.33 5.01
CA ARG A 289 1.26 11.83 4.76
C ARG A 289 1.98 12.25 6.05
N GLU A 290 1.30 12.96 6.94
CA GLU A 290 1.87 13.38 8.22
C GLU A 290 2.11 12.21 9.15
N ILE A 291 1.18 11.23 9.18
CA ILE A 291 1.33 9.98 9.91
C ILE A 291 2.57 9.22 9.40
N TYR A 292 2.67 9.02 8.10
CA TYR A 292 3.80 8.33 7.46
C TYR A 292 5.14 9.01 7.78
N LEU A 293 5.21 10.35 7.66
CA LEU A 293 6.42 11.11 7.95
C LEU A 293 6.80 11.05 9.44
N SER A 294 5.83 11.06 10.34
CA SER A 294 6.07 10.98 11.79
C SER A 294 6.63 9.62 12.20
N LEU A 295 6.09 8.54 11.67
CA LEU A 295 6.60 7.19 11.89
C LEU A 295 8.03 7.02 11.34
N ALA A 296 8.29 7.54 10.15
CA ALA A 296 9.62 7.49 9.54
C ALA A 296 10.67 8.30 10.34
N LYS A 297 10.28 9.44 10.93
CA LYS A 297 11.14 10.26 11.79
C LYS A 297 11.41 9.61 13.15
N ASN A 298 10.36 9.07 13.79
CA ASN A 298 10.48 8.43 15.08
C ASN A 298 11.49 7.27 15.08
N GLN A 299 11.49 6.46 14.01
CA GLN A 299 12.48 5.39 13.86
C GLN A 299 13.93 5.86 13.66
N LYS A 300 14.15 7.06 13.13
CA LYS A 300 15.51 7.65 13.06
C LYS A 300 15.99 8.08 14.44
N SER A 301 15.11 8.64 15.27
CA SER A 301 15.45 9.09 16.62
C SER A 301 15.74 7.95 17.61
N LEU A 302 15.19 6.76 17.40
CA LEU A 302 15.45 5.56 18.23
C LEU A 302 16.79 4.86 17.90
N ARG A 303 17.50 5.32 16.85
CA ARG A 303 18.77 4.72 16.36
C ARG A 303 19.96 5.66 16.43
N SER A 304 19.74 6.92 16.79
CA SER A 304 20.77 7.91 17.11
C SER A 304 21.09 7.91 18.61
#